data_6aa4fbc49eeb3eb327695dca59102b54
#
_entry.id   6aa4fbc49eeb3eb327695dca59102b54
#
_cell.length_a   1.000
_cell.length_b   1.000
_cell.length_c   1.000
_cell.angle_alpha   90.00
_cell.angle_beta   90.00
_cell.angle_gamma   90.00
#
_symmetry.space_group_name_H-M   'P 1'
#
loop_
_entity.id
_entity.type
_entity.pdbx_description
1 polymer ?
#
loop_
_entity_poly.entity_id
_entity_poly.type
_entity_poly.pdbx_seq_one_letter_code
_entity_poly.pdbx_strand_id
1 'polypeptide(L)'
;RFTNMGPMALLPNLDGHYSLVWTGPSDEIIKLKQLDDDKFLKALQIHFGDRIGIFKFCKKRTFFPLKQSFITKYPDDNIAIIGNSAQIMHPVAGQGLNTGIRDALVLSDCMKKDANLDIKSMINQFNSMRQKETKNILRFTESLVMLFSNNFVGINKLRGMALSILDLAPPIKKRFVKKMSYGR
;
A
#
# COMPACT_ATOMS: atom_id res chain seq x y z
N ARG A 1 -7.24 -9.30 3.12
CA ARG A 1 -8.70 -9.26 3.24
C ARG A 1 -9.16 -7.83 3.54
N PHE A 2 -10.24 -7.41 2.92
CA PHE A 2 -10.89 -6.14 3.28
C PHE A 2 -12.06 -6.44 4.22
N THR A 3 -12.09 -5.75 5.33
CA THR A 3 -13.14 -5.86 6.35
C THR A 3 -13.85 -4.52 6.51
N ASN A 4 -14.96 -4.51 7.23
CA ASN A 4 -15.67 -3.26 7.56
C ASN A 4 -14.80 -2.28 8.38
N MET A 5 -13.81 -2.80 9.09
CA MET A 5 -12.83 -1.99 9.82
C MET A 5 -11.67 -1.51 8.94
N GLY A 6 -11.51 -2.07 7.75
CA GLY A 6 -10.40 -1.75 6.85
C GLY A 6 -9.63 -2.97 6.36
N PRO A 7 -8.56 -2.76 5.60
CA PRO A 7 -7.75 -3.86 5.06
C PRO A 7 -6.94 -4.59 6.13
N MET A 8 -6.90 -5.91 6.00
CA MET A 8 -6.10 -6.83 6.80
C MET A 8 -5.22 -7.68 5.88
N ALA A 9 -3.97 -7.84 6.23
CA ALA A 9 -3.05 -8.75 5.54
C ALA A 9 -2.36 -9.68 6.54
N LEU A 10 -2.33 -10.97 6.21
CA LEU A 10 -1.51 -11.97 6.89
C LEU A 10 -0.38 -12.37 5.94
N LEU A 11 0.83 -12.10 6.36
CA LEU A 11 2.04 -12.35 5.60
C LEU A 11 2.73 -13.59 6.21
N PRO A 12 2.88 -14.69 5.46
CA PRO A 12 3.51 -15.89 5.98
C PRO A 12 4.98 -15.65 6.28
N ASN A 13 5.45 -16.15 7.41
CA ASN A 13 6.85 -16.18 7.81
C ASN A 13 7.41 -17.60 7.69
N LEU A 14 8.74 -17.73 7.68
CA LEU A 14 9.43 -19.01 7.51
C LEU A 14 9.20 -20.00 8.66
N ASP A 15 8.85 -19.53 9.86
CA ASP A 15 8.64 -20.31 11.08
C ASP A 15 7.19 -20.79 11.26
N GLY A 16 6.37 -20.75 10.22
CA GLY A 16 4.96 -21.15 10.27
C GLY A 16 4.04 -20.14 10.94
N HIS A 17 4.53 -18.95 11.25
CA HIS A 17 3.76 -17.85 11.81
C HIS A 17 3.33 -16.86 10.71
N TYR A 18 2.43 -15.95 11.07
CA TYR A 18 2.01 -14.86 10.18
C TYR A 18 2.30 -13.51 10.83
N SER A 19 2.81 -12.59 10.02
CA SER A 19 2.81 -11.18 10.39
C SER A 19 1.46 -10.57 10.01
N LEU A 20 0.75 -10.01 10.98
CA LEU A 20 -0.51 -9.32 10.76
C LEU A 20 -0.27 -7.84 10.53
N VAL A 21 -0.80 -7.32 9.43
CA VAL A 21 -1.00 -5.89 9.21
C VAL A 21 -2.50 -5.63 9.18
N TRP A 22 -3.01 -4.91 10.17
CA TRP A 22 -4.43 -4.57 10.28
C TRP A 22 -4.57 -3.06 10.36
N THR A 23 -5.26 -2.46 9.40
CA THR A 23 -5.49 -1.01 9.36
C THR A 23 -6.98 -0.72 9.52
N GLY A 24 -7.29 0.39 10.15
CA GLY A 24 -8.68 0.79 10.39
C GLY A 24 -8.79 2.19 11.00
N PRO A 25 -10.03 2.64 11.27
CA PRO A 25 -10.29 3.89 11.97
C PRO A 25 -9.57 3.92 13.33
N SER A 26 -9.07 5.09 13.70
CA SER A 26 -8.24 5.22 14.91
C SER A 26 -8.97 4.81 16.19
N ASP A 27 -10.25 5.14 16.31
CA ASP A 27 -11.10 4.78 17.45
C ASP A 27 -11.28 3.26 17.58
N GLU A 28 -11.48 2.55 16.49
CA GLU A 28 -11.60 1.09 16.49
C GLU A 28 -10.25 0.41 16.80
N ILE A 29 -9.16 0.92 16.24
CA ILE A 29 -7.81 0.39 16.50
C ILE A 29 -7.40 0.64 17.97
N ILE A 30 -7.80 1.75 18.58
CA ILE A 30 -7.58 2.01 20.01
C ILE A 30 -8.31 0.97 20.87
N LYS A 31 -9.55 0.61 20.54
CA LYS A 31 -10.29 -0.47 21.21
C LYS A 31 -9.53 -1.81 21.13
N LEU A 32 -9.05 -2.17 19.92
CA LEU A 32 -8.26 -3.40 19.73
C LEU A 32 -6.96 -3.39 20.54
N LYS A 33 -6.32 -2.23 20.68
CA LYS A 33 -5.10 -2.07 21.49
C LYS A 33 -5.32 -2.42 22.96
N GLN A 34 -6.50 -2.11 23.48
CA GLN A 34 -6.86 -2.31 24.90
C GLN A 34 -7.25 -3.76 25.23
N LEU A 35 -7.50 -4.60 24.21
CA LEU A 35 -7.85 -6.00 24.43
C LEU A 35 -6.66 -6.81 24.96
N ASP A 36 -6.92 -7.75 25.86
CA ASP A 36 -6.00 -8.83 26.17
C ASP A 36 -5.80 -9.73 24.92
N ASP A 37 -4.84 -10.65 24.98
CA ASP A 37 -4.48 -11.48 23.84
C ASP A 37 -5.63 -12.40 23.41
N ASP A 38 -6.37 -12.98 24.35
CA ASP A 38 -7.49 -13.87 24.03
C ASP A 38 -8.64 -13.16 23.34
N LYS A 39 -9.00 -11.97 23.84
CA LYS A 39 -10.04 -11.15 23.21
C LYS A 39 -9.59 -10.61 21.86
N PHE A 40 -8.32 -10.25 21.73
CA PHE A 40 -7.75 -9.83 20.45
C PHE A 40 -7.78 -10.96 19.42
N LEU A 41 -7.41 -12.19 19.78
CA LEU A 41 -7.46 -13.35 18.89
C LEU A 41 -8.90 -13.66 18.45
N LYS A 42 -9.87 -13.54 19.37
CA LYS A 42 -11.29 -13.69 19.03
C LYS A 42 -11.74 -12.59 18.03
N ALA A 43 -11.38 -11.35 18.27
CA ALA A 43 -11.68 -10.25 17.35
C ALA A 43 -11.02 -10.47 15.98
N LEU A 44 -9.77 -10.91 15.96
CA LEU A 44 -9.04 -11.25 14.73
C LEU A 44 -9.76 -12.37 13.98
N GLN A 45 -10.16 -13.45 14.68
CA GLN A 45 -10.90 -14.57 14.09
C GLN A 45 -12.21 -14.12 13.44
N ILE A 46 -12.99 -13.30 14.15
CA ILE A 46 -14.28 -12.77 13.65
C ILE A 46 -14.06 -11.95 12.36
N HIS A 47 -13.08 -11.05 12.35
CA HIS A 47 -12.86 -10.17 11.21
C HIS A 47 -12.14 -10.84 10.05
N PHE A 48 -11.20 -11.75 10.33
CA PHE A 48 -10.47 -12.46 9.29
C PHE A 48 -11.23 -13.70 8.78
N GLY A 49 -11.99 -14.39 9.66
CA GLY A 49 -12.71 -15.64 9.37
C GLY A 49 -11.81 -16.87 9.40
N ASP A 50 -12.39 -18.04 9.16
CA ASP A 50 -11.80 -19.36 9.45
C ASP A 50 -10.99 -19.96 8.29
N ARG A 51 -10.81 -19.22 7.19
CA ARG A 51 -10.22 -19.75 5.95
C ARG A 51 -8.81 -20.34 6.10
N ILE A 52 -8.06 -19.87 7.07
CA ILE A 52 -6.68 -20.32 7.36
C ILE A 52 -6.56 -21.08 8.69
N GLY A 53 -7.69 -21.44 9.30
CA GLY A 53 -7.75 -22.10 10.59
C GLY A 53 -7.91 -21.13 11.76
N ILE A 54 -7.61 -21.61 12.97
CA ILE A 54 -7.82 -20.89 14.23
C ILE A 54 -6.52 -20.21 14.66
N PHE A 55 -6.60 -18.93 15.02
CA PHE A 55 -5.49 -18.19 15.61
C PHE A 55 -5.31 -18.62 17.07
N LYS A 56 -4.15 -19.19 17.40
CA LYS A 56 -3.89 -19.80 18.72
C LYS A 56 -3.19 -18.87 19.69
N PHE A 57 -2.33 -18.00 19.20
CA PHE A 57 -1.62 -17.02 20.02
C PHE A 57 -1.17 -15.82 19.21
N CYS A 58 -0.89 -14.70 19.86
CA CYS A 58 -0.22 -13.57 19.28
C CYS A 58 1.05 -13.23 20.08
N LYS A 59 2.08 -12.77 19.37
CA LYS A 59 3.28 -12.17 19.96
C LYS A 59 3.02 -10.69 20.22
N LYS A 60 4.06 -9.89 20.26
CA LYS A 60 3.99 -8.43 20.47
C LYS A 60 3.11 -7.75 19.41
N ARG A 61 2.16 -6.95 19.86
CA ARG A 61 1.35 -6.05 19.02
C ARG A 61 1.94 -4.64 19.08
N THR A 62 2.11 -4.02 17.92
CA THR A 62 2.61 -2.66 17.82
C THR A 62 1.63 -1.82 16.99
N PHE A 63 1.39 -0.59 17.40
CA PHE A 63 0.39 0.29 16.81
C PHE A 63 1.05 1.57 16.32
N PHE A 64 0.74 1.98 15.10
CA PHE A 64 1.29 3.15 14.47
C PHE A 64 0.17 4.01 13.88
N PRO A 65 0.19 5.34 14.08
CA PRO A 65 -0.68 6.23 13.33
C PRO A 65 -0.27 6.21 11.86
N LEU A 66 -1.24 6.05 10.97
CA LEU A 66 -1.01 6.13 9.54
C LEU A 66 -1.36 7.54 9.07
N LYS A 67 -0.40 8.18 8.42
CA LYS A 67 -0.61 9.46 7.74
C LYS A 67 -0.17 9.29 6.29
N GLN A 68 -1.04 9.67 5.36
CA GLN A 68 -0.68 9.77 3.97
C GLN A 68 -0.16 11.17 3.70
N SER A 69 0.97 11.27 3.05
CA SER A 69 1.55 12.55 2.66
C SER A 69 2.37 12.41 1.38
N PHE A 70 2.49 13.47 0.64
CA PHE A 70 3.41 13.56 -0.50
C PHE A 70 3.83 15.02 -0.73
N ILE A 71 5.02 15.19 -1.27
CA ILE A 71 5.55 16.50 -1.60
C ILE A 71 4.84 17.06 -2.82
N THR A 72 4.26 18.24 -2.68
CA THR A 72 3.62 18.98 -3.78
C THR A 72 4.56 20.02 -4.39
N LYS A 73 5.48 20.55 -3.60
CA LYS A 73 6.48 21.55 -4.00
C LYS A 73 7.83 21.17 -3.41
N TYR A 74 8.82 21.01 -4.27
CA TYR A 74 10.20 20.74 -3.84
C TYR A 74 10.84 22.03 -3.31
N PRO A 75 11.66 21.93 -2.26
CA PRO A 75 12.21 23.13 -1.58
C PRO A 75 13.23 23.89 -2.42
N ASP A 76 13.99 23.18 -3.25
CA ASP A 76 15.05 23.73 -4.10
C ASP A 76 15.20 22.88 -5.36
N ASP A 77 15.65 23.51 -6.45
CA ASP A 77 15.92 22.85 -7.73
C ASP A 77 17.18 21.96 -7.72
N ASN A 78 18.00 22.07 -6.68
CA ASN A 78 19.21 21.25 -6.49
C ASN A 78 19.01 20.06 -5.53
N ILE A 79 17.78 19.84 -5.03
CA ILE A 79 17.48 18.81 -4.05
C ILE A 79 16.53 17.76 -4.65
N ALA A 80 16.99 16.51 -4.72
CA ALA A 80 16.15 15.35 -5.00
C ALA A 80 15.71 14.70 -3.70
N ILE A 81 14.40 14.54 -3.49
CA ILE A 81 13.83 13.88 -2.32
C ILE A 81 13.21 12.55 -2.77
N ILE A 82 13.53 11.46 -2.06
CA ILE A 82 13.14 10.09 -2.42
C ILE A 82 12.54 9.34 -1.22
N GLY A 83 11.83 8.25 -1.50
CA GLY A 83 11.29 7.35 -0.49
C GLY A 83 10.26 8.01 0.42
N ASN A 84 10.26 7.64 1.71
CA ASN A 84 9.30 8.14 2.68
C ASN A 84 9.40 9.66 2.94
N SER A 85 10.52 10.27 2.63
CA SER A 85 10.67 11.72 2.70
C SER A 85 9.90 12.43 1.57
N ALA A 86 9.75 11.77 0.43
CA ALA A 86 8.97 12.30 -0.71
C ALA A 86 7.48 11.95 -0.59
N GLN A 87 7.16 10.73 -0.14
CA GLN A 87 5.78 10.25 -0.05
C GLN A 87 5.59 9.17 1.01
N ILE A 88 4.53 9.28 1.79
CA ILE A 88 4.05 8.23 2.69
C ILE A 88 2.71 7.75 2.14
N MET A 89 2.64 6.46 1.83
CA MET A 89 1.48 5.83 1.20
C MET A 89 0.74 4.93 2.19
N HIS A 90 -0.56 4.73 1.94
CA HIS A 90 -1.33 3.73 2.67
C HIS A 90 -0.74 2.32 2.42
N PRO A 91 -0.57 1.48 3.45
CA PRO A 91 0.08 0.18 3.33
C PRO A 91 -0.72 -0.86 2.53
N VAL A 92 -1.94 -0.55 2.10
CA VAL A 92 -2.89 -1.47 1.47
C VAL A 92 -2.32 -2.25 0.28
N ALA A 93 -1.45 -1.66 -0.49
CA ALA A 93 -0.84 -2.32 -1.66
C ALA A 93 0.65 -2.65 -1.47
N GLY A 94 1.22 -2.42 -0.29
CA GLY A 94 2.64 -2.65 -0.01
C GLY A 94 3.60 -1.84 -0.89
N GLN A 95 3.15 -0.71 -1.45
CA GLN A 95 3.89 0.03 -2.48
C GLN A 95 4.96 0.99 -1.93
N GLY A 96 4.98 1.26 -0.62
CA GLY A 96 5.89 2.26 -0.05
C GLY A 96 7.36 1.97 -0.36
N LEU A 97 7.85 0.79 -0.02
CA LEU A 97 9.22 0.37 -0.32
C LEU A 97 9.50 0.32 -1.83
N ASN A 98 8.58 -0.25 -2.60
CA ASN A 98 8.73 -0.37 -4.06
C ASN A 98 8.83 1.00 -4.73
N THR A 99 8.08 1.97 -4.25
CA THR A 99 8.14 3.35 -4.76
C THR A 99 9.46 4.01 -4.41
N GLY A 100 9.97 3.82 -3.19
CA GLY A 100 11.29 4.34 -2.78
C GLY A 100 12.44 3.73 -3.61
N ILE A 101 12.40 2.42 -3.90
CA ILE A 101 13.37 1.78 -4.78
C ILE A 101 13.28 2.35 -6.21
N ARG A 102 12.07 2.58 -6.73
CA ARG A 102 11.89 3.21 -8.05
C ARG A 102 12.40 4.65 -8.07
N ASP A 103 12.23 5.41 -6.99
CA ASP A 103 12.79 6.76 -6.89
C ASP A 103 14.31 6.71 -7.11
N ALA A 104 15.01 5.80 -6.42
CA ALA A 104 16.45 5.65 -6.55
C ALA A 104 16.88 5.21 -7.97
N LEU A 105 16.14 4.28 -8.58
CA LEU A 105 16.40 3.82 -9.95
C LEU A 105 16.21 4.93 -10.97
N VAL A 106 15.08 5.66 -10.89
CA VAL A 106 14.80 6.78 -11.82
C VAL A 106 15.80 7.89 -11.65
N LEU A 107 16.21 8.21 -10.42
CA LEU A 107 17.26 9.21 -10.18
C LEU A 107 18.58 8.77 -10.82
N SER A 108 18.99 7.51 -10.60
CA SER A 108 20.18 6.94 -11.24
C SER A 108 20.12 6.99 -12.76
N ASP A 109 18.98 6.69 -13.36
CA ASP A 109 18.77 6.75 -14.79
C ASP A 109 18.85 8.20 -15.33
N CYS A 110 18.31 9.18 -14.60
CA CYS A 110 18.45 10.59 -14.95
C CYS A 110 19.90 11.04 -14.91
N MET A 111 20.68 10.58 -13.93
CA MET A 111 22.12 10.90 -13.80
C MET A 111 22.97 10.28 -14.93
N LYS A 112 22.57 9.14 -15.48
CA LYS A 112 23.31 8.43 -16.54
C LYS A 112 23.01 8.92 -17.94
N LYS A 113 21.80 9.46 -18.17
CA LYS A 113 21.29 9.74 -19.52
C LYS A 113 22.02 10.85 -20.25
N ASP A 114 22.50 11.85 -19.53
CA ASP A 114 23.14 12.99 -20.16
C ASP A 114 24.18 13.59 -19.20
N ALA A 115 25.44 13.23 -19.44
CA ALA A 115 26.56 13.75 -18.67
C ALA A 115 26.77 15.27 -18.81
N ASN A 116 26.14 15.88 -19.83
CA ASN A 116 26.20 17.32 -20.10
C ASN A 116 24.97 18.08 -19.57
N LEU A 117 23.97 17.38 -18.99
CA LEU A 117 22.79 18.03 -18.46
C LEU A 117 23.16 18.78 -17.17
N ASP A 118 22.75 20.03 -17.09
CA ASP A 118 22.82 20.80 -15.85
C ASP A 118 22.07 20.06 -14.73
N ILE A 119 22.66 20.01 -13.54
CA ILE A 119 22.12 19.33 -12.35
C ILE A 119 20.69 19.75 -12.08
N LYS A 120 20.39 21.03 -12.16
CA LYS A 120 19.06 21.60 -11.96
C LYS A 120 18.03 21.03 -12.95
N SER A 121 18.38 20.95 -14.21
CA SER A 121 17.53 20.39 -15.26
C SER A 121 17.28 18.89 -15.04
N MET A 122 18.30 18.14 -14.64
CA MET A 122 18.19 16.72 -14.31
C MET A 122 17.25 16.50 -13.11
N ILE A 123 17.39 17.26 -12.04
CA ILE A 123 16.53 17.16 -10.85
C ILE A 123 15.09 17.54 -11.16
N ASN A 124 14.87 18.57 -11.95
CA ASN A 124 13.53 18.96 -12.39
C ASN A 124 12.86 17.87 -13.24
N GLN A 125 13.60 17.22 -14.13
CA GLN A 125 13.11 16.07 -14.89
C GLN A 125 12.74 14.92 -13.97
N PHE A 126 13.60 14.55 -13.04
CA PHE A 126 13.34 13.53 -12.02
C PHE A 126 12.07 13.85 -11.22
N ASN A 127 12.00 15.04 -10.64
CA ASN A 127 10.88 15.48 -9.81
C ASN A 127 9.54 15.44 -10.58
N SER A 128 9.53 15.90 -11.84
CA SER A 128 8.33 15.87 -12.70
C SER A 128 7.85 14.45 -12.96
N MET A 129 8.77 13.54 -13.30
CA MET A 129 8.46 12.12 -13.55
C MET A 129 7.91 11.45 -12.29
N ARG A 130 8.56 11.65 -11.15
CA ARG A 130 8.17 11.02 -9.87
C ARG A 130 6.85 11.55 -9.34
N GLN A 131 6.64 12.86 -9.41
CA GLN A 131 5.39 13.48 -8.95
C GLN A 131 4.17 12.92 -9.72
N LYS A 132 4.29 12.75 -11.03
CA LYS A 132 3.21 12.17 -11.86
C LYS A 132 2.92 10.72 -11.45
N GLU A 133 3.97 9.91 -11.29
CA GLU A 133 3.83 8.49 -10.91
C GLU A 133 3.26 8.36 -9.49
N THR A 134 3.79 9.11 -8.53
CA THR A 134 3.31 9.12 -7.15
C THR A 134 1.84 9.47 -7.07
N LYS A 135 1.39 10.53 -7.75
CA LYS A 135 -0.04 10.89 -7.80
C LYS A 135 -0.91 9.76 -8.36
N ASN A 136 -0.44 9.03 -9.38
CA ASN A 136 -1.18 7.91 -9.94
C ASN A 136 -1.28 6.74 -8.95
N ILE A 137 -0.21 6.41 -8.23
CA ILE A 137 -0.21 5.35 -7.23
C ILE A 137 -1.10 5.73 -6.04
N LEU A 138 -1.04 6.98 -5.58
CA LEU A 138 -1.89 7.47 -4.49
C LEU A 138 -3.37 7.35 -4.85
N ARG A 139 -3.78 7.87 -6.02
CA ARG A 139 -5.16 7.74 -6.52
C ARG A 139 -5.60 6.29 -6.63
N PHE A 140 -4.72 5.41 -7.09
CA PHE A 140 -5.01 3.99 -7.20
C PHE A 140 -5.22 3.35 -5.81
N THR A 141 -4.34 3.60 -4.85
CA THR A 141 -4.48 3.06 -3.48
C THR A 141 -5.71 3.60 -2.76
N GLU A 142 -6.02 4.90 -2.92
CA GLU A 142 -7.25 5.50 -2.42
C GLU A 142 -8.49 4.85 -3.03
N SER A 143 -8.50 4.64 -4.34
CA SER A 143 -9.60 3.96 -5.04
C SER A 143 -9.80 2.54 -4.54
N LEU A 144 -8.72 1.80 -4.25
CA LEU A 144 -8.81 0.47 -3.64
C LEU A 144 -9.44 0.54 -2.24
N VAL A 145 -8.96 1.44 -1.38
CA VAL A 145 -9.51 1.60 -0.04
C VAL A 145 -10.99 1.97 -0.13
N MET A 146 -11.35 2.96 -0.94
CA MET A 146 -12.72 3.39 -1.13
C MET A 146 -13.62 2.28 -1.67
N LEU A 147 -13.17 1.54 -2.68
CA LEU A 147 -13.92 0.44 -3.30
C LEU A 147 -14.16 -0.71 -2.32
N PHE A 148 -13.17 -1.06 -1.49
CA PHE A 148 -13.21 -2.24 -0.65
C PHE A 148 -13.65 -1.98 0.79
N SER A 149 -13.60 -0.74 1.28
CA SER A 149 -14.07 -0.36 2.61
C SER A 149 -15.52 0.16 2.61
N ASN A 150 -16.16 0.27 1.45
CA ASN A 150 -17.50 0.80 1.33
C ASN A 150 -18.58 -0.31 1.35
N ASN A 151 -19.59 -0.17 2.19
CA ASN A 151 -20.67 -1.16 2.39
C ASN A 151 -21.95 -0.85 1.61
N PHE A 152 -21.94 -0.01 0.59
CA PHE A 152 -23.12 0.25 -0.23
C PHE A 152 -23.63 -1.02 -0.92
N VAL A 153 -24.94 -1.29 -0.84
CA VAL A 153 -25.65 -2.50 -1.31
C VAL A 153 -25.46 -2.63 -2.80
N GLY A 154 -24.93 -2.36 -3.63
CA GLY A 154 -24.63 -2.62 -5.05
C GLY A 154 -23.15 -2.84 -5.31
N ILE A 155 -22.29 -2.18 -4.51
CA ILE A 155 -20.83 -2.23 -4.71
C ILE A 155 -20.28 -3.63 -4.42
N ASN A 156 -20.88 -4.35 -3.49
CA ASN A 156 -20.46 -5.73 -3.17
C ASN A 156 -20.62 -6.68 -4.37
N LYS A 157 -21.72 -6.56 -5.12
CA LYS A 157 -21.95 -7.37 -6.33
C LYS A 157 -21.01 -6.95 -7.47
N LEU A 158 -20.87 -5.65 -7.71
CA LEU A 158 -19.96 -5.11 -8.72
C LEU A 158 -18.49 -5.48 -8.42
N ARG A 159 -18.07 -5.48 -7.17
CA ARG A 159 -16.75 -5.91 -6.72
C ARG A 159 -16.49 -7.38 -7.02
N GLY A 160 -17.45 -8.25 -6.70
CA GLY A 160 -17.37 -9.68 -7.03
C GLY A 160 -17.26 -9.90 -8.53
N MET A 161 -18.10 -9.25 -9.32
CA MET A 161 -18.05 -9.34 -10.79
C MET A 161 -16.72 -8.84 -11.35
N ALA A 162 -16.21 -7.70 -10.88
CA ALA A 162 -14.94 -7.16 -11.35
C ALA A 162 -13.74 -8.10 -11.05
N LEU A 163 -13.73 -8.72 -9.87
CA LEU A 163 -12.72 -9.72 -9.52
C LEU A 163 -12.84 -10.98 -10.35
N SER A 164 -14.07 -11.47 -10.60
CA SER A 164 -14.32 -12.62 -11.46
C SER A 164 -13.89 -12.35 -12.92
N ILE A 165 -14.19 -11.17 -13.44
CA ILE A 165 -13.72 -10.75 -14.79
C ILE A 165 -12.19 -10.71 -14.84
N LEU A 166 -11.54 -10.19 -13.80
CA LEU A 166 -10.08 -10.15 -13.75
C LEU A 166 -9.48 -11.57 -13.73
N ASP A 167 -10.12 -12.51 -13.03
CA ASP A 167 -9.68 -13.92 -13.00
C ASP A 167 -9.91 -14.64 -14.33
N LEU A 168 -10.99 -14.33 -15.03
CA LEU A 168 -11.32 -14.88 -16.35
C LEU A 168 -10.50 -14.27 -17.50
N ALA A 169 -9.79 -13.18 -17.27
CA ALA A 169 -8.98 -12.47 -18.26
C ALA A 169 -7.48 -12.50 -17.94
N PRO A 170 -6.78 -13.64 -18.14
CA PRO A 170 -5.35 -13.80 -17.78
C PRO A 170 -4.41 -12.71 -18.32
N PRO A 171 -4.58 -12.18 -19.55
CA PRO A 171 -3.70 -11.12 -20.05
C PRO A 171 -3.88 -9.81 -19.27
N ILE A 172 -5.10 -9.47 -18.86
CA ILE A 172 -5.40 -8.28 -18.07
C ILE A 172 -4.79 -8.45 -16.66
N LYS A 173 -4.99 -9.62 -16.04
CA LYS A 173 -4.42 -9.97 -14.75
C LYS A 173 -2.89 -9.89 -14.76
N LYS A 174 -2.22 -10.48 -15.76
CA LYS A 174 -0.76 -10.41 -15.92
C LYS A 174 -0.26 -8.97 -16.05
N ARG A 175 -0.95 -8.16 -16.88
CA ARG A 175 -0.58 -6.75 -17.09
C ARG A 175 -0.77 -5.94 -15.80
N PHE A 176 -1.85 -6.18 -15.05
CA PHE A 176 -2.11 -5.56 -13.76
C PHE A 176 -1.03 -5.93 -12.74
N VAL A 177 -0.72 -7.23 -12.57
CA VAL A 177 0.32 -7.71 -11.66
C VAL A 177 1.68 -7.14 -12.04
N LYS A 178 2.03 -7.14 -13.34
CA LYS A 178 3.30 -6.55 -13.83
C LYS A 178 3.40 -5.06 -13.49
N LYS A 179 2.32 -4.31 -13.72
CA LYS A 179 2.26 -2.88 -13.38
C LYS A 179 2.40 -2.64 -11.87
N MET A 180 1.76 -3.46 -11.04
CA MET A 180 1.85 -3.36 -9.57
C MET A 180 3.25 -3.72 -9.06
N SER A 181 3.86 -4.78 -9.60
CA SER A 181 5.16 -5.27 -9.12
C SER A 181 6.33 -4.42 -9.65
N TYR A 182 6.28 -4.01 -10.92
CA TYR A 182 7.43 -3.39 -11.59
C TYR A 182 7.16 -1.95 -12.06
N GLY A 183 5.94 -1.44 -11.96
CA GLY A 183 5.59 -0.09 -12.43
C GLY A 183 5.50 0.07 -13.96
N ARG A 184 5.54 -1.04 -14.71
CA ARG A 184 5.56 -1.06 -16.18
C ARG A 184 4.32 -1.70 -16.74
#